data_9bcb22adc95ccc65a7ff05a96d3ccb0c
#
_entry.id   9bcb22adc95ccc65a7ff05a96d3ccb0c
#
_cell.length_a   1.000
_cell.length_b   1.000
_cell.length_c   1.000
_cell.angle_alpha   90.00
_cell.angle_beta   90.00
_cell.angle_gamma   90.00
#
_symmetry.space_group_name_H-M   'P 1'
#
loop_
_entity.id
_entity.type
_entity.pdbx_description
1 polymer ?
#
loop_
_entity_poly.entity_id
_entity_poly.type
_entity_poly.pdbx_seq_one_letter_code
_entity_poly.pdbx_strand_id
1 'polypeptide(L)'
;MTKFYIEYNPYLEKCIFKMNGKDLCGKKSNSKFKAKVDTRLQILLGESINWKGLFEEIAIACDDDEIGLLFRGRRIDYEDLSYALNLYKGEAIFDLSFEEATNDNDVVRALDNIIQEIKEKDIPEFNQKDEDGKDIFTAYEEVKNGIFEVSVIATMSSGKSTLLNALMHTELLPSENAACTATVARIFDNDDMNTYEAECYAEDKQTIIYPRTVVNLDDMKKYNADEKVAYIDIEGNIPAISSENIKLCLRDTPGPNNSRNENHERLTQQVIKQENTIILYVMNATQPEIKDDKLLLQAISDEMKRKGKESRDRFIFVLNKCDALDEEKGETIEKALNTTREYLKQFGIIDPILIPTSARLALLIRKQQGDEILSRKERADLSVVKDYVDEPLLHYEDYATLTPAIKDYLKKRVCEYHARNEIESEALIHSGIPVVEEVIKEYVEKYAYPMKIKDSVTDIIKILEELDMKNAFVKQIAKDS
;
A
#
# COMPACT_ATOMS: atom_id res chain seq x y z
N MET A 1 34.34 15.84 -14.11
CA MET A 1 33.13 15.41 -13.39
C MET A 1 31.95 16.24 -13.86
N THR A 2 31.12 15.66 -14.66
CA THR A 2 29.89 16.28 -15.18
C THR A 2 28.83 16.33 -14.08
N LYS A 3 28.10 17.44 -13.97
CA LYS A 3 27.03 17.63 -13.01
C LYS A 3 25.69 17.32 -13.65
N PHE A 4 24.98 16.34 -13.12
CA PHE A 4 23.63 15.98 -13.54
C PHE A 4 22.64 16.26 -12.40
N TYR A 5 21.46 16.78 -12.73
CA TYR A 5 20.42 17.16 -11.79
C TYR A 5 19.11 16.50 -12.19
N ILE A 6 18.48 15.89 -11.21
CA ILE A 6 17.12 15.32 -11.31
C ILE A 6 16.26 16.00 -10.26
N GLU A 7 15.12 16.55 -10.66
CA GLU A 7 14.07 16.99 -9.75
C GLU A 7 12.80 16.21 -10.06
N TYR A 8 12.18 15.66 -9.04
CA TYR A 8 10.94 14.90 -9.18
C TYR A 8 9.82 15.49 -8.35
N ASN A 9 8.69 15.73 -9.01
CA ASN A 9 7.44 16.15 -8.38
C ASN A 9 6.42 15.00 -8.52
N PRO A 10 6.11 14.27 -7.43
CA PRO A 10 5.20 13.12 -7.46
C PRO A 10 3.74 13.51 -7.69
N TYR A 11 3.33 14.73 -7.32
CA TYR A 11 1.96 15.24 -7.47
C TYR A 11 1.63 15.60 -8.91
N LEU A 12 2.62 16.03 -9.68
CA LEU A 12 2.49 16.32 -11.09
C LEU A 12 2.99 15.16 -11.96
N GLU A 13 3.57 14.12 -11.34
CA GLU A 13 4.29 13.03 -12.03
C GLU A 13 5.34 13.54 -13.01
N LYS A 14 6.08 14.57 -12.60
CA LYS A 14 7.05 15.25 -13.48
C LYS A 14 8.47 15.12 -12.99
N CYS A 15 9.35 14.78 -13.94
CA CYS A 15 10.79 14.83 -13.77
C CYS A 15 11.40 16.00 -14.54
N ILE A 16 12.32 16.72 -13.93
CA ILE A 16 13.15 17.75 -14.58
C ILE A 16 14.58 17.24 -14.60
N PHE A 17 15.22 17.32 -15.77
CA PHE A 17 16.60 16.88 -15.96
C PHE A 17 17.45 18.05 -16.44
N LYS A 18 18.61 18.27 -15.78
CA LYS A 18 19.58 19.29 -16.19
C LYS A 18 20.98 18.69 -16.20
N MET A 19 21.81 19.10 -17.15
CA MET A 19 23.21 18.72 -17.24
C MET A 19 24.08 19.98 -17.31
N ASN A 20 25.02 20.14 -16.37
CA ASN A 20 25.86 21.32 -16.22
C ASN A 20 25.04 22.63 -16.21
N GLY A 21 23.87 22.60 -15.52
CA GLY A 21 22.91 23.71 -15.42
C GLY A 21 22.04 23.93 -16.66
N LYS A 22 22.25 23.22 -17.77
CA LYS A 22 21.42 23.30 -18.98
C LYS A 22 20.22 22.40 -18.88
N ASP A 23 19.04 22.95 -19.10
CA ASP A 23 17.78 22.20 -19.16
C ASP A 23 17.74 21.22 -20.34
N LEU A 24 17.48 19.95 -20.05
CA LEU A 24 17.34 18.87 -21.04
C LEU A 24 15.88 18.63 -21.45
N CYS A 25 14.92 19.25 -20.77
CA CYS A 25 13.48 19.04 -20.89
C CYS A 25 12.78 20.05 -21.83
N GLY A 26 13.44 21.21 -22.12
CA GLY A 26 12.86 22.34 -22.85
C GLY A 26 12.36 21.97 -24.24
N LYS A 27 11.40 22.76 -24.79
CA LYS A 27 10.77 22.52 -26.10
C LYS A 27 11.79 22.46 -27.25
N LYS A 28 12.94 23.13 -27.12
CA LYS A 28 14.03 23.18 -28.12
C LYS A 28 15.10 22.08 -27.90
N SER A 29 14.97 21.27 -26.87
CA SER A 29 15.90 20.18 -26.58
C SER A 29 15.63 18.96 -27.46
N ASN A 30 16.69 18.41 -28.04
CA ASN A 30 16.67 17.12 -28.75
C ASN A 30 17.06 15.96 -27.83
N SER A 31 17.12 16.20 -26.52
CA SER A 31 17.49 15.20 -25.52
C SER A 31 16.43 14.12 -25.38
N LYS A 32 16.87 12.86 -25.16
CA LYS A 32 15.99 11.72 -24.83
C LYS A 32 15.23 11.93 -23.52
N PHE A 33 15.77 12.76 -22.60
CA PHE A 33 15.11 13.10 -21.33
C PHE A 33 13.83 13.90 -21.49
N LYS A 34 13.64 14.60 -22.61
CA LYS A 34 12.39 15.32 -22.90
C LYS A 34 11.16 14.40 -22.91
N ALA A 35 11.31 13.17 -23.41
CA ALA A 35 10.20 12.20 -23.44
C ALA A 35 9.89 11.60 -22.05
N LYS A 36 10.74 11.88 -21.04
CA LYS A 36 10.64 11.34 -19.68
C LYS A 36 10.10 12.33 -18.66
N VAL A 37 9.80 13.55 -19.09
CA VAL A 37 9.34 14.64 -18.21
C VAL A 37 8.03 14.28 -17.51
N ASP A 38 7.04 13.84 -18.27
CA ASP A 38 5.70 13.47 -17.74
C ASP A 38 5.66 11.97 -17.42
N THR A 39 6.60 11.51 -16.55
CA THR A 39 6.72 10.11 -16.18
C THR A 39 7.12 10.01 -14.71
N ARG A 40 6.51 9.10 -13.98
CA ARG A 40 6.90 8.82 -12.59
C ARG A 40 8.34 8.33 -12.50
N LEU A 41 9.07 8.79 -11.48
CA LEU A 41 10.44 8.37 -11.23
C LEU A 41 10.57 6.84 -11.15
N GLN A 42 9.64 6.18 -10.45
CA GLN A 42 9.64 4.73 -10.23
C GLN A 42 9.49 3.94 -11.54
N ILE A 43 8.83 4.50 -12.56
CA ILE A 43 8.78 3.91 -13.90
C ILE A 43 10.17 4.05 -14.57
N LEU A 44 10.82 5.20 -14.39
CA LEU A 44 12.15 5.45 -14.95
C LEU A 44 13.26 4.61 -14.31
N LEU A 45 13.07 4.23 -13.04
CA LEU A 45 13.98 3.36 -12.28
C LEU A 45 13.72 1.87 -12.52
N GLY A 46 12.54 1.52 -13.04
CA GLY A 46 12.16 0.14 -13.30
C GLY A 46 12.91 -0.50 -14.46
N GLU A 47 13.34 -1.73 -14.33
CA GLU A 47 13.88 -2.53 -15.42
C GLU A 47 12.77 -2.94 -16.39
N SER A 48 12.83 -2.50 -17.63
CA SER A 48 12.12 -3.16 -18.73
C SER A 48 13.13 -3.93 -19.58
N ILE A 49 12.71 -5.07 -20.12
CA ILE A 49 13.56 -6.00 -20.91
C ILE A 49 14.25 -5.31 -22.11
N ASN A 50 13.78 -4.12 -22.52
CA ASN A 50 14.31 -3.33 -23.64
C ASN A 50 14.82 -1.95 -23.24
N TRP A 51 14.97 -1.67 -21.96
CA TRP A 51 15.32 -0.33 -21.47
C TRP A 51 16.70 -0.32 -20.86
N LYS A 52 17.57 0.53 -21.41
CA LYS A 52 18.76 0.95 -20.69
C LYS A 52 18.28 1.76 -19.51
N GLY A 53 18.60 1.33 -18.30
CA GLY A 53 18.14 2.00 -17.07
C GLY A 53 18.49 3.48 -17.07
N LEU A 54 17.79 4.27 -16.26
CA LEU A 54 17.99 5.73 -16.15
C LEU A 54 19.48 6.10 -16.02
N PHE A 55 20.23 5.39 -15.20
CA PHE A 55 21.65 5.66 -14.95
C PHE A 55 22.53 5.41 -16.17
N GLU A 56 22.25 4.39 -16.98
CA GLU A 56 22.98 4.14 -18.21
C GLU A 56 22.73 5.24 -19.24
N GLU A 57 21.51 5.75 -19.31
CA GLU A 57 21.19 6.88 -20.19
C GLU A 57 21.86 8.18 -19.72
N ILE A 58 21.96 8.39 -18.40
CA ILE A 58 22.67 9.54 -17.83
C ILE A 58 24.17 9.42 -18.14
N ALA A 59 24.76 8.23 -17.94
CA ALA A 59 26.17 7.99 -18.24
C ALA A 59 26.49 8.26 -19.72
N ILE A 60 25.68 7.76 -20.65
CA ILE A 60 25.82 8.02 -22.09
C ILE A 60 25.66 9.51 -22.41
N ALA A 61 24.73 10.21 -21.74
CA ALA A 61 24.51 11.63 -21.99
C ALA A 61 25.62 12.52 -21.44
N CYS A 62 26.24 12.15 -20.33
CA CYS A 62 27.31 12.87 -19.69
C CYS A 62 28.66 12.63 -20.38
N ASP A 63 28.84 11.46 -20.99
CA ASP A 63 30.12 11.05 -21.64
C ASP A 63 31.34 11.31 -20.73
N ASP A 64 31.20 10.91 -19.44
CA ASP A 64 32.17 11.14 -18.37
C ASP A 64 32.17 9.93 -17.43
N ASP A 65 33.34 9.50 -16.96
CA ASP A 65 33.52 8.39 -16.07
C ASP A 65 33.06 8.71 -14.63
N GLU A 66 33.07 9.99 -14.25
CA GLU A 66 32.68 10.49 -12.94
C GLU A 66 31.53 11.52 -13.09
N ILE A 67 30.37 11.22 -12.51
CA ILE A 67 29.16 12.03 -12.62
C ILE A 67 28.68 12.43 -11.21
N GLY A 68 28.64 13.73 -10.94
CA GLY A 68 27.99 14.28 -9.76
C GLY A 68 26.49 14.37 -9.99
N LEU A 69 25.74 13.51 -9.33
CA LEU A 69 24.26 13.44 -9.45
C LEU A 69 23.60 14.08 -8.24
N LEU A 70 22.91 15.20 -8.46
CA LEU A 70 22.06 15.83 -7.45
C LEU A 70 20.60 15.47 -7.72
N PHE A 71 19.96 14.84 -6.72
CA PHE A 71 18.52 14.58 -6.72
C PHE A 71 17.81 15.55 -5.79
N ARG A 72 16.75 16.20 -6.28
CA ARG A 72 15.82 17.01 -5.51
C ARG A 72 14.43 16.39 -5.55
N GLY A 73 13.85 16.09 -4.38
CA GLY A 73 12.55 15.43 -4.25
C GLY A 73 12.23 15.08 -2.81
N ARG A 74 11.28 14.18 -2.60
CA ARG A 74 11.01 13.64 -1.27
C ARG A 74 12.06 12.60 -0.89
N ARG A 75 12.23 12.39 0.41
CA ARG A 75 13.17 11.40 0.94
C ARG A 75 12.88 9.99 0.43
N ILE A 76 11.61 9.60 0.40
CA ILE A 76 11.17 8.28 -0.06
C ILE A 76 11.51 8.03 -1.54
N ASP A 77 11.43 9.05 -2.38
CA ASP A 77 11.79 8.96 -3.81
C ASP A 77 13.31 8.90 -4.01
N TYR A 78 14.08 9.60 -3.16
CA TYR A 78 15.54 9.52 -3.14
C TYR A 78 16.04 8.11 -2.77
N GLU A 79 15.37 7.44 -1.84
CA GLU A 79 15.71 6.08 -1.42
C GLU A 79 15.53 5.08 -2.56
N ASP A 80 14.46 5.21 -3.36
CA ASP A 80 14.28 4.44 -4.60
C ASP A 80 15.41 4.69 -5.60
N LEU A 81 15.77 5.96 -5.81
CA LEU A 81 16.84 6.33 -6.71
C LEU A 81 18.18 5.74 -6.23
N SER A 82 18.49 5.88 -4.94
CA SER A 82 19.71 5.36 -4.32
C SER A 82 19.78 3.83 -4.43
N TYR A 83 18.66 3.15 -4.17
CA TYR A 83 18.59 1.69 -4.32
C TYR A 83 18.83 1.26 -5.78
N ALA A 84 18.18 1.93 -6.73
CA ALA A 84 18.38 1.63 -8.15
C ALA A 84 19.83 1.92 -8.61
N LEU A 85 20.48 2.95 -8.05
CA LEU A 85 21.89 3.24 -8.32
C LEU A 85 22.80 2.12 -7.78
N ASN A 86 22.51 1.56 -6.62
CA ASN A 86 23.29 0.43 -6.06
C ASN A 86 23.19 -0.84 -6.94
N LEU A 87 22.13 -0.97 -7.73
CA LEU A 87 21.95 -2.07 -8.70
C LEU A 87 22.61 -1.79 -10.07
N TYR A 88 23.05 -0.55 -10.32
CA TYR A 88 23.71 -0.17 -11.56
C TYR A 88 25.04 -0.90 -11.74
N LYS A 89 25.26 -1.51 -12.91
CA LYS A 89 26.42 -2.33 -13.24
C LYS A 89 27.28 -1.73 -14.37
N GLY A 90 27.02 -0.47 -14.76
CA GLY A 90 27.83 0.21 -15.77
C GLY A 90 29.16 0.71 -15.22
N GLU A 91 29.98 1.28 -16.10
CA GLU A 91 31.34 1.72 -15.77
C GLU A 91 31.39 3.10 -15.09
N ALA A 92 30.39 3.96 -15.31
CA ALA A 92 30.37 5.32 -14.76
C ALA A 92 30.16 5.29 -13.22
N ILE A 93 30.93 6.13 -12.53
CA ILE A 93 30.84 6.31 -11.07
C ILE A 93 29.97 7.53 -10.78
N PHE A 94 28.92 7.31 -9.97
CA PHE A 94 28.00 8.37 -9.56
C PHE A 94 28.29 8.81 -8.11
N ASP A 95 28.52 10.13 -7.94
CA ASP A 95 28.53 10.79 -6.63
C ASP A 95 27.14 11.37 -6.38
N LEU A 96 26.31 10.62 -5.63
CA LEU A 96 24.90 10.94 -5.40
C LEU A 96 24.74 11.85 -4.19
N SER A 97 24.11 13.01 -4.39
CA SER A 97 23.73 13.96 -3.36
C SER A 97 22.22 14.22 -3.37
N PHE A 98 21.67 14.65 -2.23
CA PHE A 98 20.24 14.84 -2.01
C PHE A 98 19.93 16.24 -1.52
N GLU A 99 18.88 16.84 -2.09
CA GLU A 99 18.24 18.07 -1.65
C GLU A 99 16.76 17.79 -1.43
N GLU A 100 16.29 17.97 -0.20
CA GLU A 100 14.89 17.72 0.13
C GLU A 100 13.99 18.80 -0.50
N ALA A 101 12.92 18.35 -1.16
CA ALA A 101 11.86 19.25 -1.63
C ALA A 101 10.91 19.59 -0.47
N THR A 102 10.01 20.57 -0.70
CA THR A 102 8.99 20.96 0.27
C THR A 102 8.19 19.73 0.75
N ASN A 103 7.91 19.65 2.05
CA ASN A 103 7.23 18.52 2.68
C ASN A 103 5.79 18.37 2.16
N ASP A 104 5.32 17.12 2.01
CA ASP A 104 3.99 16.76 1.54
C ASP A 104 2.88 17.43 2.36
N ASN A 105 3.03 17.46 3.68
CA ASN A 105 2.08 18.11 4.59
C ASN A 105 1.94 19.62 4.33
N ASP A 106 2.98 20.29 3.86
CA ASP A 106 2.93 21.72 3.57
C ASP A 106 2.12 21.99 2.29
N VAL A 107 2.17 21.11 1.30
CA VAL A 107 1.38 21.23 0.05
C VAL A 107 -0.11 21.07 0.34
N VAL A 108 -0.48 20.07 1.13
CA VAL A 108 -1.88 19.82 1.50
C VAL A 108 -2.41 20.93 2.40
N ARG A 109 -1.64 21.35 3.40
CA ARG A 109 -2.03 22.49 4.25
C ARG A 109 -2.19 23.78 3.46
N ALA A 110 -1.33 24.02 2.47
CA ALA A 110 -1.48 25.17 1.58
C ALA A 110 -2.78 25.09 0.77
N LEU A 111 -3.11 23.90 0.24
CA LEU A 111 -4.37 23.67 -0.47
C LEU A 111 -5.57 23.82 0.45
N ASP A 112 -5.55 23.22 1.65
CA ASP A 112 -6.57 23.37 2.68
C ASP A 112 -6.80 24.84 3.01
N ASN A 113 -5.73 25.60 3.24
CA ASN A 113 -5.82 27.03 3.57
C ASN A 113 -6.45 27.83 2.45
N ILE A 114 -6.06 27.56 1.19
CA ILE A 114 -6.62 28.26 0.03
C ILE A 114 -8.11 27.96 -0.12
N ILE A 115 -8.52 26.71 -0.03
CA ILE A 115 -9.93 26.31 -0.14
C ILE A 115 -10.75 26.91 1.02
N GLN A 116 -10.20 26.87 2.24
CA GLN A 116 -10.85 27.48 3.41
C GLN A 116 -11.00 29.00 3.25
N GLU A 117 -9.98 29.69 2.78
CA GLU A 117 -10.01 31.13 2.55
C GLU A 117 -11.04 31.53 1.47
N ILE A 118 -11.13 30.75 0.38
CA ILE A 118 -12.15 30.96 -0.66
C ILE A 118 -13.54 30.77 -0.05
N LYS A 119 -13.75 29.77 0.79
CA LYS A 119 -15.00 29.47 1.46
C LYS A 119 -15.40 30.57 2.45
N GLU A 120 -14.46 31.07 3.24
CA GLU A 120 -14.70 32.14 4.21
C GLU A 120 -15.01 33.50 3.55
N LYS A 121 -14.39 33.77 2.41
CA LYS A 121 -14.64 35.01 1.67
C LYS A 121 -15.93 34.97 0.87
N ASP A 122 -16.63 33.83 0.84
CA ASP A 122 -17.90 33.60 0.10
C ASP A 122 -17.87 34.22 -1.30
N ILE A 123 -16.83 33.89 -2.08
CA ILE A 123 -16.65 34.42 -3.42
C ILE A 123 -17.65 33.73 -4.35
N PRO A 124 -18.72 34.43 -4.85
CA PRO A 124 -19.82 33.77 -5.54
C PRO A 124 -19.39 32.99 -6.80
N GLU A 125 -18.31 33.44 -7.42
CA GLU A 125 -17.74 32.80 -8.59
C GLU A 125 -17.31 31.35 -8.33
N PHE A 126 -16.82 31.03 -7.15
CA PHE A 126 -16.37 29.68 -6.79
C PHE A 126 -17.49 28.74 -6.31
N ASN A 127 -18.70 29.27 -6.11
CA ASN A 127 -19.90 28.49 -5.81
C ASN A 127 -20.63 28.00 -7.08
N GLN A 128 -20.09 28.32 -8.27
CA GLN A 128 -20.64 27.84 -9.53
C GLN A 128 -20.37 26.35 -9.70
N LYS A 129 -21.32 25.66 -10.30
CA LYS A 129 -21.24 24.23 -10.56
C LYS A 129 -20.89 23.96 -12.02
N ASP A 130 -20.10 22.92 -12.25
CA ASP A 130 -19.81 22.41 -13.59
C ASP A 130 -21.02 21.70 -14.22
N GLU A 131 -20.82 21.11 -15.41
CA GLU A 131 -21.87 20.38 -16.15
C GLU A 131 -22.37 19.15 -15.37
N ASP A 132 -21.55 18.56 -14.48
CA ASP A 132 -21.87 17.43 -13.62
C ASP A 132 -22.51 17.85 -12.28
N GLY A 133 -22.71 19.18 -12.07
CA GLY A 133 -23.31 19.75 -10.87
C GLY A 133 -22.36 19.85 -9.67
N LYS A 134 -21.05 19.74 -9.87
CA LYS A 134 -20.03 19.84 -8.84
C LYS A 134 -19.40 21.23 -8.83
N ASP A 135 -19.17 21.76 -7.64
CA ASP A 135 -18.33 22.93 -7.39
C ASP A 135 -16.94 22.50 -6.88
N ILE A 136 -16.02 23.46 -6.79
CA ILE A 136 -14.64 23.18 -6.35
C ILE A 136 -14.56 22.62 -4.91
N PHE A 137 -15.52 22.99 -4.04
CA PHE A 137 -15.56 22.52 -2.67
C PHE A 137 -15.99 21.05 -2.61
N THR A 138 -17.01 20.71 -3.38
CA THR A 138 -17.50 19.33 -3.52
C THR A 138 -16.40 18.42 -4.08
N ALA A 139 -15.72 18.83 -5.16
CA ALA A 139 -14.62 18.08 -5.74
C ALA A 139 -13.46 17.91 -4.74
N TYR A 140 -13.11 18.96 -4.03
CA TYR A 140 -12.06 18.90 -3.01
C TYR A 140 -12.42 17.93 -1.86
N GLU A 141 -13.64 18.02 -1.33
CA GLU A 141 -14.12 17.14 -0.26
C GLU A 141 -14.21 15.68 -0.70
N GLU A 142 -14.66 15.40 -1.92
CA GLU A 142 -14.70 14.04 -2.48
C GLU A 142 -13.32 13.41 -2.53
N VAL A 143 -12.31 14.18 -2.93
CA VAL A 143 -10.94 13.68 -2.94
C VAL A 143 -10.36 13.60 -1.54
N LYS A 144 -10.57 14.60 -0.69
CA LYS A 144 -10.12 14.58 0.70
C LYS A 144 -10.68 13.38 1.47
N ASN A 145 -11.93 13.03 1.19
CA ASN A 145 -12.61 11.86 1.76
C ASN A 145 -12.50 10.59 0.92
N GLY A 146 -11.73 10.61 -0.16
CA GLY A 146 -11.51 9.45 -1.02
C GLY A 146 -10.91 8.26 -0.26
N ILE A 147 -11.48 7.09 -0.49
CA ILE A 147 -11.10 5.84 0.17
C ILE A 147 -10.00 5.17 -0.65
N PHE A 148 -8.93 4.78 0.05
CA PHE A 148 -7.90 3.92 -0.52
C PHE A 148 -8.12 2.47 -0.07
N GLU A 149 -8.23 1.56 -1.04
CA GLU A 149 -8.59 0.18 -0.76
C GLU A 149 -7.36 -0.73 -0.67
N VAL A 150 -7.31 -1.55 0.37
CA VAL A 150 -6.40 -2.68 0.53
C VAL A 150 -7.22 -3.95 0.46
N SER A 151 -7.19 -4.61 -0.69
CA SER A 151 -7.95 -5.84 -0.91
C SER A 151 -7.14 -7.06 -0.55
N VAL A 152 -7.70 -7.93 0.29
CA VAL A 152 -7.07 -9.18 0.71
C VAL A 152 -7.62 -10.33 -0.11
N ILE A 153 -6.78 -10.92 -0.92
CA ILE A 153 -7.06 -12.12 -1.72
C ILE A 153 -6.28 -13.27 -1.10
N ALA A 154 -6.88 -14.44 -1.01
CA ALA A 154 -6.24 -15.53 -0.30
C ALA A 154 -6.53 -16.87 -0.93
N THR A 155 -5.55 -17.77 -0.86
CA THR A 155 -5.77 -19.19 -1.09
C THR A 155 -6.61 -19.79 0.03
N MET A 156 -7.25 -20.92 -0.24
CA MET A 156 -8.06 -21.60 0.75
C MET A 156 -7.24 -21.90 2.03
N SER A 157 -7.82 -21.63 3.18
CA SER A 157 -7.20 -21.88 4.50
C SER A 157 -5.83 -21.19 4.73
N SER A 158 -5.53 -20.11 4.03
CA SER A 158 -4.29 -19.35 4.24
C SER A 158 -4.31 -18.44 5.49
N GLY A 159 -5.45 -18.27 6.14
CA GLY A 159 -5.60 -17.42 7.34
C GLY A 159 -5.91 -15.97 7.03
N LYS A 160 -6.64 -15.69 5.95
CA LYS A 160 -7.07 -14.35 5.55
C LYS A 160 -7.77 -13.56 6.66
N SER A 161 -8.83 -14.12 7.26
CA SER A 161 -9.56 -13.45 8.36
C SER A 161 -8.67 -13.23 9.59
N THR A 162 -7.75 -14.17 9.88
CA THR A 162 -6.77 -14.00 10.97
C THR A 162 -5.81 -12.85 10.68
N LEU A 163 -5.35 -12.69 9.42
CA LEU A 163 -4.51 -11.57 9.01
C LEU A 163 -5.26 -10.23 9.16
N LEU A 164 -6.51 -10.16 8.67
CA LEU A 164 -7.33 -8.96 8.81
C LEU A 164 -7.59 -8.62 10.28
N ASN A 165 -7.92 -9.60 11.11
CA ASN A 165 -8.08 -9.42 12.56
C ASN A 165 -6.77 -8.94 13.21
N ALA A 166 -5.62 -9.46 12.79
CA ALA A 166 -4.34 -8.98 13.26
C ALA A 166 -4.10 -7.52 12.88
N LEU A 167 -4.44 -7.08 11.66
CA LEU A 167 -4.34 -5.68 11.23
C LEU A 167 -5.31 -4.75 11.99
N MET A 168 -6.49 -5.24 12.35
CA MET A 168 -7.49 -4.50 13.16
C MET A 168 -7.19 -4.51 14.66
N HIS A 169 -6.19 -5.25 15.11
CA HIS A 169 -5.83 -5.47 16.53
C HIS A 169 -6.94 -6.12 17.37
N THR A 170 -7.95 -6.72 16.76
CA THR A 170 -9.06 -7.38 17.45
C THR A 170 -9.62 -8.54 16.63
N GLU A 171 -10.25 -9.51 17.30
CA GLU A 171 -10.89 -10.65 16.64
C GLU A 171 -12.35 -10.33 16.32
N LEU A 172 -12.58 -9.73 15.16
CA LEU A 172 -13.91 -9.36 14.69
C LEU A 172 -14.41 -10.26 13.56
N LEU A 173 -13.55 -10.63 12.62
CA LEU A 173 -13.92 -11.48 11.49
C LEU A 173 -13.82 -12.96 11.89
N PRO A 174 -14.84 -13.80 11.60
CA PRO A 174 -14.77 -15.22 11.87
C PRO A 174 -13.65 -15.90 11.10
N SER A 175 -12.81 -16.67 11.80
CA SER A 175 -11.63 -17.36 11.22
C SER A 175 -11.88 -18.86 10.97
N GLU A 176 -13.10 -19.37 11.23
CA GLU A 176 -13.38 -20.78 11.08
C GLU A 176 -13.58 -21.22 9.62
N ASN A 177 -13.15 -22.46 9.33
CA ASN A 177 -13.30 -23.16 8.03
C ASN A 177 -14.77 -23.51 7.69
N ALA A 178 -15.76 -22.98 8.39
CA ALA A 178 -17.15 -23.12 7.99
C ALA A 178 -17.31 -22.52 6.60
N ALA A 179 -18.02 -23.20 5.71
CA ALA A 179 -18.28 -22.76 4.34
C ALA A 179 -18.78 -21.30 4.41
N CYS A 180 -17.84 -20.37 4.25
CA CYS A 180 -18.12 -18.94 4.31
C CYS A 180 -19.14 -18.65 3.24
N THR A 181 -20.23 -18.02 3.64
CA THR A 181 -21.15 -17.35 2.73
C THR A 181 -20.33 -16.42 1.85
N ALA A 182 -20.81 -16.21 0.65
CA ALA A 182 -20.18 -15.36 -0.37
C ALA A 182 -20.16 -13.85 0.01
N THR A 183 -20.11 -13.53 1.29
CA THR A 183 -20.19 -12.17 1.83
C THR A 183 -18.87 -11.43 1.68
N VAL A 184 -18.93 -10.22 1.14
CA VAL A 184 -17.81 -9.28 1.06
C VAL A 184 -17.85 -8.35 2.25
N ALA A 185 -16.82 -8.38 3.12
CA ALA A 185 -16.68 -7.40 4.18
C ALA A 185 -15.74 -6.26 3.76
N ARG A 186 -16.15 -5.01 4.03
CA ARG A 186 -15.34 -3.81 3.86
C ARG A 186 -15.18 -3.16 5.22
N ILE A 187 -13.95 -2.93 5.64
CA ILE A 187 -13.62 -2.34 6.94
C ILE A 187 -13.04 -0.95 6.66
N PHE A 188 -13.80 0.08 7.01
CA PHE A 188 -13.43 1.47 6.84
C PHE A 188 -12.75 1.97 8.10
N ASP A 189 -11.58 2.56 7.93
CA ASP A 189 -10.83 3.15 9.01
C ASP A 189 -11.42 4.48 9.47
N ASN A 190 -11.57 4.61 10.79
CA ASN A 190 -12.03 5.81 11.46
C ASN A 190 -11.35 5.93 12.83
N ASP A 191 -10.30 6.75 12.91
CA ASP A 191 -9.48 6.97 14.12
C ASP A 191 -10.29 7.53 15.32
N ASP A 192 -11.46 8.15 15.07
CA ASP A 192 -12.31 8.72 16.11
C ASP A 192 -13.17 7.67 16.83
N MET A 193 -13.19 6.42 16.34
CA MET A 193 -14.01 5.35 16.90
C MET A 193 -13.22 4.43 17.83
N ASN A 194 -13.84 4.10 18.97
CA ASN A 194 -13.29 3.14 19.94
C ASN A 194 -13.94 1.74 19.85
N THR A 195 -14.95 1.59 18.98
CA THR A 195 -15.69 0.35 18.75
C THR A 195 -15.95 0.18 17.29
N TYR A 196 -16.18 -1.06 16.86
CA TYR A 196 -16.60 -1.36 15.49
C TYR A 196 -18.11 -1.32 15.36
N GLU A 197 -18.59 -0.67 14.32
CA GLU A 197 -20.01 -0.70 13.93
C GLU A 197 -20.12 -1.34 12.55
N ALA A 198 -21.22 -2.07 12.31
CA ALA A 198 -21.47 -2.69 11.02
C ALA A 198 -22.89 -2.46 10.54
N GLU A 199 -23.03 -2.39 9.22
CA GLU A 199 -24.28 -2.37 8.49
C GLU A 199 -24.24 -3.43 7.39
N CYS A 200 -25.34 -4.19 7.23
CA CYS A 200 -25.37 -5.30 6.29
C CYS A 200 -26.38 -5.05 5.16
N TYR A 201 -25.97 -5.39 3.94
CA TYR A 201 -26.74 -5.13 2.73
C TYR A 201 -26.98 -6.41 1.92
N ALA A 202 -28.09 -6.41 1.17
CA ALA A 202 -28.39 -7.38 0.15
C ALA A 202 -27.48 -7.19 -1.10
N GLU A 203 -27.65 -8.05 -2.10
CA GLU A 203 -26.85 -8.05 -3.34
C GLU A 203 -26.99 -6.74 -4.15
N ASP A 204 -28.12 -6.05 -4.03
CA ASP A 204 -28.37 -4.74 -4.70
C ASP A 204 -27.61 -3.56 -4.07
N LYS A 205 -26.93 -3.76 -2.94
CA LYS A 205 -26.20 -2.74 -2.15
C LYS A 205 -27.06 -1.57 -1.65
N GLN A 206 -28.37 -1.68 -1.72
CA GLN A 206 -29.32 -0.65 -1.32
C GLN A 206 -30.26 -1.16 -0.21
N THR A 207 -30.64 -2.42 -0.27
CA THR A 207 -31.53 -3.02 0.74
C THR A 207 -30.74 -3.36 1.99
N ILE A 208 -31.02 -2.63 3.09
CA ILE A 208 -30.41 -2.89 4.40
C ILE A 208 -31.08 -4.12 5.02
N ILE A 209 -30.27 -5.15 5.34
CA ILE A 209 -30.69 -6.37 6.03
C ILE A 209 -30.54 -6.21 7.54
N TYR A 210 -29.38 -5.68 7.99
CA TYR A 210 -29.16 -5.31 9.37
C TYR A 210 -28.71 -3.85 9.42
N PRO A 211 -29.44 -2.98 10.15
CA PRO A 211 -29.07 -1.57 10.27
C PRO A 211 -27.77 -1.42 11.10
N ARG A 212 -27.12 -0.30 10.93
CA ARG A 212 -25.87 0.04 11.60
C ARG A 212 -25.97 -0.10 13.11
N THR A 213 -25.09 -0.89 13.69
CA THR A 213 -24.99 -1.12 15.15
C THR A 213 -23.56 -1.50 15.53
N VAL A 214 -23.22 -1.33 16.81
CA VAL A 214 -21.96 -1.85 17.39
C VAL A 214 -21.98 -3.37 17.29
N VAL A 215 -20.86 -3.95 16.85
CA VAL A 215 -20.74 -5.39 16.57
C VAL A 215 -19.55 -6.01 17.29
N ASN A 216 -19.69 -7.31 17.53
CA ASN A 216 -18.64 -8.20 18.02
C ASN A 216 -18.53 -9.44 17.13
N LEU A 217 -17.62 -10.37 17.49
CA LEU A 217 -17.38 -11.60 16.72
C LEU A 217 -18.64 -12.45 16.53
N ASP A 218 -19.52 -12.53 17.54
CA ASP A 218 -20.73 -13.37 17.45
C ASP A 218 -21.79 -12.74 16.52
N ASP A 219 -21.88 -11.41 16.50
CA ASP A 219 -22.71 -10.70 15.52
C ASP A 219 -22.19 -10.93 14.09
N MET A 220 -20.87 -10.86 13.89
CA MET A 220 -20.25 -11.12 12.60
C MET A 220 -20.46 -12.57 12.13
N LYS A 221 -20.40 -13.57 13.04
CA LYS A 221 -20.76 -14.95 12.72
C LYS A 221 -22.21 -15.07 12.25
N LYS A 222 -23.14 -14.39 12.93
CA LYS A 222 -24.54 -14.36 12.58
C LYS A 222 -24.74 -13.73 11.18
N TYR A 223 -24.13 -12.59 10.91
CA TYR A 223 -24.24 -11.91 9.62
C TYR A 223 -23.67 -12.75 8.47
N ASN A 224 -22.52 -13.38 8.68
CA ASN A 224 -21.92 -14.27 7.69
C ASN A 224 -22.75 -15.56 7.43
N ALA A 225 -23.60 -15.98 8.37
CA ALA A 225 -24.45 -17.15 8.23
C ALA A 225 -25.78 -16.83 7.52
N ASP A 226 -26.16 -15.56 7.41
CA ASP A 226 -27.41 -15.15 6.78
C ASP A 226 -27.26 -15.05 5.25
N GLU A 227 -27.91 -15.92 4.50
CA GLU A 227 -27.85 -15.96 3.03
C GLU A 227 -28.38 -14.69 2.34
N LYS A 228 -29.09 -13.83 3.08
CA LYS A 228 -29.60 -12.55 2.56
C LYS A 228 -28.52 -11.47 2.57
N VAL A 229 -27.46 -11.64 3.36
CA VAL A 229 -26.36 -10.67 3.48
C VAL A 229 -25.32 -10.97 2.43
N ALA A 230 -25.13 -10.00 1.51
CA ALA A 230 -24.10 -10.06 0.47
C ALA A 230 -22.91 -9.16 0.79
N TYR A 231 -23.15 -8.02 1.47
CA TYR A 231 -22.12 -7.06 1.84
C TYR A 231 -22.24 -6.67 3.30
N ILE A 232 -21.11 -6.53 3.97
CA ILE A 232 -20.99 -6.01 5.33
C ILE A 232 -20.03 -4.83 5.31
N ASP A 233 -20.53 -3.65 5.63
CA ASP A 233 -19.72 -2.46 5.82
C ASP A 233 -19.46 -2.28 7.31
N ILE A 234 -18.20 -2.28 7.68
CA ILE A 234 -17.71 -2.17 9.05
C ILE A 234 -16.95 -0.85 9.15
N GLU A 235 -17.16 -0.09 10.19
CA GLU A 235 -16.40 1.13 10.47
C GLU A 235 -15.82 1.07 11.87
N GLY A 236 -14.54 1.44 12.01
CA GLY A 236 -13.82 1.46 13.28
C GLY A 236 -12.35 1.77 13.09
N ASN A 237 -11.62 1.97 14.18
CA ASN A 237 -10.21 2.29 14.14
C ASN A 237 -9.38 1.08 13.69
N ILE A 238 -8.49 1.26 12.71
CA ILE A 238 -7.47 0.29 12.28
C ILE A 238 -6.10 0.80 12.75
N PRO A 239 -5.67 0.48 13.98
CA PRO A 239 -4.52 1.14 14.63
C PRO A 239 -3.20 0.93 13.90
N ALA A 240 -3.11 -0.12 13.10
CA ALA A 240 -1.90 -0.47 12.36
C ALA A 240 -1.56 0.53 11.24
N ILE A 241 -2.56 1.24 10.72
CA ILE A 241 -2.41 2.07 9.54
C ILE A 241 -3.08 3.41 9.82
N SER A 242 -2.29 4.40 10.28
CA SER A 242 -2.80 5.76 10.51
C SER A 242 -3.30 6.38 9.22
N SER A 243 -4.50 6.93 9.27
CA SER A 243 -5.23 7.45 8.11
C SER A 243 -5.41 8.97 8.11
N GLU A 244 -4.55 9.73 8.81
CA GLU A 244 -4.65 11.20 8.89
C GLU A 244 -4.86 11.88 7.52
N ASN A 245 -4.28 11.30 6.46
CA ASN A 245 -4.29 11.87 5.12
C ASN A 245 -5.12 11.08 4.10
N ILE A 246 -5.48 9.82 4.39
CA ILE A 246 -6.23 8.94 3.48
C ILE A 246 -7.14 8.05 4.32
N LYS A 247 -8.42 7.98 3.96
CA LYS A 247 -9.32 6.97 4.52
C LYS A 247 -9.00 5.61 3.92
N LEU A 248 -8.63 4.66 4.77
CA LEU A 248 -8.36 3.29 4.37
C LEU A 248 -9.62 2.43 4.42
N CYS A 249 -9.68 1.47 3.51
CA CYS A 249 -10.65 0.40 3.52
C CYS A 249 -9.94 -0.93 3.33
N LEU A 250 -9.98 -1.80 4.34
CA LEU A 250 -9.59 -3.19 4.18
C LEU A 250 -10.77 -3.96 3.60
N ARG A 251 -10.57 -4.64 2.49
CA ARG A 251 -11.60 -5.44 1.84
C ARG A 251 -11.29 -6.92 1.99
N ASP A 252 -12.20 -7.64 2.63
CA ASP A 252 -12.20 -9.09 2.66
C ASP A 252 -12.88 -9.63 1.39
N THR A 253 -12.07 -10.17 0.44
CA THR A 253 -12.64 -10.76 -0.78
C THR A 253 -12.91 -12.25 -0.57
N PRO A 254 -14.04 -12.78 -1.07
CA PRO A 254 -14.26 -14.22 -1.05
C PRO A 254 -13.13 -14.96 -1.78
N GLY A 255 -12.66 -16.07 -1.20
CA GLY A 255 -11.64 -16.90 -1.85
C GLY A 255 -12.11 -17.50 -3.18
N PRO A 256 -11.20 -17.77 -4.15
CA PRO A 256 -11.54 -18.23 -5.50
C PRO A 256 -12.30 -19.56 -5.54
N ASN A 257 -12.22 -20.36 -4.47
CA ASN A 257 -12.83 -21.71 -4.39
C ASN A 257 -14.22 -21.75 -3.73
N ASN A 258 -14.88 -20.62 -3.55
CA ASN A 258 -16.26 -20.61 -3.12
C ASN A 258 -17.13 -20.99 -4.34
N SER A 259 -17.32 -22.30 -4.54
CA SER A 259 -17.91 -22.96 -5.71
C SER A 259 -19.37 -22.58 -6.06
N ARG A 260 -19.91 -21.55 -5.44
CA ARG A 260 -21.31 -21.14 -5.61
C ARG A 260 -21.53 -19.96 -6.55
N ASN A 261 -20.46 -19.26 -7.06
CA ASN A 261 -20.72 -18.08 -7.87
C ASN A 261 -19.57 -17.73 -8.83
N GLU A 262 -19.79 -17.84 -10.13
CA GLU A 262 -18.93 -17.25 -11.19
C GLU A 262 -18.73 -15.73 -11.01
N ASN A 263 -19.61 -15.08 -10.26
CA ASN A 263 -19.51 -13.66 -9.92
C ASN A 263 -18.30 -13.34 -9.02
N HIS A 264 -17.84 -14.27 -8.17
CA HIS A 264 -16.69 -14.03 -7.27
C HIS A 264 -15.37 -13.93 -8.01
N GLU A 265 -15.16 -14.79 -8.98
CA GLU A 265 -13.96 -14.75 -9.84
C GLU A 265 -13.90 -13.43 -10.62
N ARG A 266 -15.05 -13.00 -11.18
CA ARG A 266 -15.15 -11.70 -11.87
C ARG A 266 -14.85 -10.52 -10.94
N LEU A 267 -15.40 -10.53 -9.72
CA LEU A 267 -15.13 -9.48 -8.72
C LEU A 267 -13.65 -9.40 -8.36
N THR A 268 -13.01 -10.55 -8.11
CA THR A 268 -11.58 -10.61 -7.80
C THR A 268 -10.73 -10.10 -8.97
N GLN A 269 -11.05 -10.49 -10.20
CA GLN A 269 -10.38 -9.98 -11.40
C GLN A 269 -10.58 -8.47 -11.60
N GLN A 270 -11.77 -7.94 -11.28
CA GLN A 270 -12.03 -6.50 -11.32
C GLN A 270 -11.17 -5.76 -10.30
N VAL A 271 -11.07 -6.27 -9.06
CA VAL A 271 -10.24 -5.69 -8.00
C VAL A 271 -8.76 -5.66 -8.40
N ILE A 272 -8.24 -6.73 -9.01
CA ILE A 272 -6.85 -6.78 -9.49
C ILE A 272 -6.57 -5.68 -10.54
N LYS A 273 -7.55 -5.33 -11.35
CA LYS A 273 -7.43 -4.29 -12.39
C LYS A 273 -7.63 -2.86 -11.88
N GLN A 274 -8.13 -2.67 -10.67
CA GLN A 274 -8.28 -1.35 -10.06
C GLN A 274 -6.91 -0.75 -9.73
N GLU A 275 -6.59 0.40 -10.31
CA GLU A 275 -5.25 1.02 -10.18
C GLU A 275 -4.96 1.54 -8.77
N ASN A 276 -5.99 2.01 -8.04
CA ASN A 276 -5.86 2.64 -6.72
C ASN A 276 -6.10 1.64 -5.57
N THR A 277 -5.65 0.39 -5.72
CA THR A 277 -5.89 -0.68 -4.75
C THR A 277 -4.61 -1.46 -4.51
N ILE A 278 -4.19 -1.62 -3.27
CA ILE A 278 -3.17 -2.62 -2.88
C ILE A 278 -3.82 -3.99 -2.85
N ILE A 279 -3.10 -4.99 -3.32
CA ILE A 279 -3.51 -6.40 -3.25
C ILE A 279 -2.58 -7.13 -2.27
N LEU A 280 -3.13 -7.56 -1.14
CA LEU A 280 -2.48 -8.52 -0.26
C LEU A 280 -2.86 -9.93 -0.71
N TYR A 281 -1.92 -10.64 -1.31
CA TYR A 281 -2.12 -12.02 -1.72
C TYR A 281 -1.61 -12.97 -0.66
N VAL A 282 -2.52 -13.60 0.09
CA VAL A 282 -2.18 -14.43 1.26
C VAL A 282 -2.06 -15.89 0.87
N MET A 283 -0.89 -16.46 1.11
CA MET A 283 -0.53 -17.86 0.83
C MET A 283 -0.29 -18.61 2.14
N ASN A 284 -0.47 -19.92 2.12
CA ASN A 284 -0.19 -20.77 3.27
C ASN A 284 1.25 -21.33 3.17
N ALA A 285 2.10 -21.07 4.17
CA ALA A 285 3.49 -21.50 4.19
C ALA A 285 3.65 -23.03 4.15
N THR A 286 2.69 -23.78 4.71
CA THR A 286 2.72 -25.25 4.68
C THR A 286 2.29 -25.85 3.34
N GLN A 287 1.62 -25.05 2.48
CA GLN A 287 1.12 -25.46 1.17
C GLN A 287 1.16 -24.28 0.19
N PRO A 288 2.36 -23.80 -0.20
CA PRO A 288 2.47 -22.61 -1.02
C PRO A 288 2.02 -22.79 -2.48
N GLU A 289 2.00 -24.02 -2.96
CA GLU A 289 1.61 -24.35 -4.34
C GLU A 289 0.16 -24.87 -4.41
N ILE A 290 -0.77 -24.03 -4.84
CA ILE A 290 -2.17 -24.42 -5.02
C ILE A 290 -2.54 -24.31 -6.49
N LYS A 291 -3.03 -25.43 -7.08
CA LYS A 291 -3.33 -25.51 -8.52
C LYS A 291 -4.47 -24.60 -8.98
N ASP A 292 -5.36 -24.20 -8.07
CA ASP A 292 -6.60 -23.50 -8.41
C ASP A 292 -6.40 -21.98 -8.61
N ASP A 293 -5.19 -21.44 -8.33
CA ASP A 293 -4.90 -20.00 -8.39
C ASP A 293 -4.27 -19.52 -9.70
N LYS A 294 -4.12 -20.41 -10.69
CA LYS A 294 -3.37 -20.11 -11.93
C LYS A 294 -3.88 -18.87 -12.67
N LEU A 295 -5.20 -18.78 -12.86
CA LEU A 295 -5.82 -17.66 -13.58
C LEU A 295 -5.64 -16.35 -12.82
N LEU A 296 -5.69 -16.41 -11.50
CA LEU A 296 -5.51 -15.26 -10.62
C LEU A 296 -4.06 -14.77 -10.64
N LEU A 297 -3.09 -15.66 -10.49
CA LEU A 297 -1.67 -15.33 -10.56
C LEU A 297 -1.25 -14.81 -11.94
N GLN A 298 -1.86 -15.35 -13.02
CA GLN A 298 -1.64 -14.81 -14.35
C GLN A 298 -2.15 -13.38 -14.49
N ALA A 299 -3.36 -13.10 -13.99
CA ALA A 299 -3.92 -11.75 -13.99
C ALA A 299 -3.06 -10.76 -13.18
N ILE A 300 -2.57 -11.18 -12.02
CA ILE A 300 -1.62 -10.41 -11.20
C ILE A 300 -0.34 -10.13 -11.99
N SER A 301 0.25 -11.16 -12.60
CA SER A 301 1.48 -11.02 -13.41
C SER A 301 1.31 -10.02 -14.56
N ASP A 302 0.17 -10.05 -15.22
CA ASP A 302 -0.10 -9.15 -16.36
C ASP A 302 -0.23 -7.70 -15.87
N GLU A 303 -0.89 -7.46 -14.73
CA GLU A 303 -1.00 -6.13 -14.15
C GLU A 303 0.35 -5.62 -13.58
N MET A 304 1.17 -6.48 -12.97
CA MET A 304 2.51 -6.11 -12.49
C MET A 304 3.44 -5.59 -13.60
N LYS A 305 3.23 -6.04 -14.84
CA LYS A 305 4.03 -5.61 -16.01
C LYS A 305 3.57 -4.29 -16.62
N ARG A 306 2.41 -3.79 -16.22
CA ARG A 306 1.72 -2.72 -16.95
C ARG A 306 2.36 -1.33 -16.79
N LYS A 307 2.75 -0.96 -15.55
CA LYS A 307 3.30 0.37 -15.21
C LYS A 307 4.65 0.31 -14.46
N GLY A 308 5.45 -0.74 -14.66
CA GLY A 308 6.77 -0.86 -14.04
C GLY A 308 6.71 -1.08 -12.52
N LYS A 309 7.60 -0.40 -11.77
CA LYS A 309 7.76 -0.61 -10.33
C LYS A 309 6.49 -0.31 -9.52
N GLU A 310 5.76 0.76 -9.84
CA GLU A 310 4.51 1.11 -9.16
C GLU A 310 3.48 -0.03 -9.23
N SER A 311 3.26 -0.60 -10.43
CA SER A 311 2.34 -1.74 -10.58
C SER A 311 2.82 -2.98 -9.85
N ARG A 312 4.13 -3.17 -9.67
CA ARG A 312 4.69 -4.29 -8.88
C ARG A 312 4.52 -4.07 -7.40
N ASP A 313 4.84 -2.87 -6.89
CA ASP A 313 4.78 -2.53 -5.46
C ASP A 313 3.36 -2.64 -4.90
N ARG A 314 2.35 -2.58 -5.75
CA ARG A 314 0.94 -2.74 -5.41
C ARG A 314 0.54 -4.17 -5.01
N PHE A 315 1.34 -5.19 -5.37
CA PHE A 315 1.09 -6.59 -5.08
C PHE A 315 2.05 -7.08 -4.00
N ILE A 316 1.50 -7.31 -2.82
CA ILE A 316 2.23 -7.79 -1.65
C ILE A 316 1.84 -9.24 -1.41
N PHE A 317 2.80 -10.14 -1.45
CA PHE A 317 2.59 -11.57 -1.19
C PHE A 317 2.90 -11.85 0.28
N VAL A 318 1.90 -12.31 1.02
CA VAL A 318 2.01 -12.64 2.45
C VAL A 318 2.05 -14.15 2.59
N LEU A 319 3.18 -14.70 2.98
CA LEU A 319 3.34 -16.13 3.28
C LEU A 319 2.99 -16.34 4.75
N ASN A 320 1.72 -16.63 5.03
CA ASN A 320 1.19 -16.76 6.38
C ASN A 320 1.29 -18.20 6.91
N LYS A 321 1.15 -18.36 8.22
CA LYS A 321 1.29 -19.62 8.96
C LYS A 321 2.72 -20.16 8.96
N CYS A 322 3.72 -19.29 8.97
CA CYS A 322 5.10 -19.71 9.13
C CYS A 322 5.36 -20.39 10.48
N ASP A 323 4.57 -20.07 11.49
CA ASP A 323 4.53 -20.75 12.80
C ASP A 323 4.11 -22.22 12.75
N ALA A 324 3.54 -22.69 11.65
CA ALA A 324 3.14 -24.08 11.45
C ALA A 324 4.19 -24.94 10.72
N LEU A 325 5.34 -24.36 10.35
CA LEU A 325 6.44 -25.09 9.74
C LEU A 325 7.17 -25.94 10.80
N ASP A 326 7.57 -27.15 10.44
CA ASP A 326 8.24 -28.10 11.30
C ASP A 326 9.72 -28.22 10.89
N GLU A 327 10.58 -27.48 11.58
CA GLU A 327 12.01 -27.46 11.28
C GLU A 327 12.69 -28.83 11.51
N GLU A 328 12.19 -29.63 12.46
CA GLU A 328 12.72 -30.98 12.69
C GLU A 328 12.46 -31.90 11.50
N LYS A 329 11.41 -31.61 10.71
CA LYS A 329 11.14 -32.29 9.43
C LYS A 329 11.81 -31.61 8.23
N GLY A 330 12.61 -30.56 8.46
CA GLY A 330 13.31 -29.82 7.43
C GLY A 330 12.42 -28.86 6.67
N GLU A 331 11.31 -28.39 7.27
CA GLU A 331 10.44 -27.33 6.76
C GLU A 331 10.93 -26.00 7.33
N THR A 332 11.87 -25.35 6.65
CA THR A 332 12.42 -24.06 7.07
C THR A 332 11.73 -22.90 6.35
N ILE A 333 11.76 -21.72 6.95
CA ILE A 333 11.23 -20.48 6.33
C ILE A 333 11.90 -20.21 5.00
N GLU A 334 13.22 -20.33 4.91
CA GLU A 334 13.96 -20.12 3.66
C GLU A 334 13.50 -21.06 2.54
N LYS A 335 13.27 -22.33 2.88
CA LYS A 335 12.78 -23.32 1.92
C LYS A 335 11.35 -22.98 1.46
N ALA A 336 10.46 -22.60 2.38
CA ALA A 336 9.11 -22.19 2.08
C ALA A 336 9.08 -20.94 1.17
N LEU A 337 9.90 -19.92 1.47
CA LEU A 337 10.05 -18.72 0.65
C LEU A 337 10.62 -19.04 -0.74
N ASN A 338 11.65 -19.88 -0.83
CA ASN A 338 12.23 -20.27 -2.12
C ASN A 338 11.23 -21.06 -2.97
N THR A 339 10.50 -22.00 -2.37
CA THR A 339 9.42 -22.72 -3.06
C THR A 339 8.34 -21.75 -3.56
N THR A 340 7.95 -20.79 -2.74
CA THR A 340 6.98 -19.77 -3.12
C THR A 340 7.49 -18.89 -4.27
N ARG A 341 8.75 -18.42 -4.21
CA ARG A 341 9.36 -17.63 -5.30
C ARG A 341 9.41 -18.41 -6.63
N GLU A 342 9.84 -19.67 -6.59
CA GLU A 342 9.87 -20.51 -7.79
C GLU A 342 8.46 -20.80 -8.34
N TYR A 343 7.46 -20.95 -7.46
CA TYR A 343 6.07 -21.08 -7.87
C TYR A 343 5.54 -19.82 -8.56
N LEU A 344 5.73 -18.64 -7.95
CA LEU A 344 5.32 -17.35 -8.53
C LEU A 344 6.04 -17.05 -9.85
N LYS A 345 7.31 -17.43 -9.98
CA LYS A 345 8.11 -17.28 -11.20
C LYS A 345 7.54 -18.05 -12.38
N GLN A 346 6.87 -19.20 -12.16
CA GLN A 346 6.19 -19.95 -13.23
C GLN A 346 5.11 -19.11 -13.93
N PHE A 347 4.54 -18.12 -13.26
CA PHE A 347 3.56 -17.19 -13.80
C PHE A 347 4.19 -15.88 -14.30
N GLY A 348 5.53 -15.76 -14.24
CA GLY A 348 6.26 -14.55 -14.65
C GLY A 348 6.25 -13.43 -13.59
N ILE A 349 5.93 -13.75 -12.33
CA ILE A 349 6.09 -12.88 -11.18
C ILE A 349 7.53 -13.03 -10.68
N ILE A 350 8.36 -12.04 -10.99
CA ILE A 350 9.78 -12.03 -10.67
C ILE A 350 10.02 -11.01 -9.57
N ASP A 351 10.85 -11.37 -8.59
CA ASP A 351 11.21 -10.53 -7.43
C ASP A 351 9.98 -9.91 -6.71
N PRO A 352 9.01 -10.75 -6.27
CA PRO A 352 7.83 -10.27 -5.56
C PRO A 352 8.20 -9.66 -4.21
N ILE A 353 7.41 -8.69 -3.75
CA ILE A 353 7.39 -8.31 -2.33
C ILE A 353 6.78 -9.51 -1.59
N LEU A 354 7.61 -10.27 -0.91
CA LEU A 354 7.22 -11.50 -0.21
C LEU A 354 7.56 -11.39 1.28
N ILE A 355 6.54 -11.53 2.13
CA ILE A 355 6.63 -11.31 3.57
C ILE A 355 6.17 -12.56 4.30
N PRO A 356 7.05 -13.28 5.02
CA PRO A 356 6.64 -14.37 5.90
C PRO A 356 5.97 -13.82 7.16
N THR A 357 4.91 -14.49 7.62
CA THR A 357 4.12 -14.03 8.77
C THR A 357 3.56 -15.16 9.62
N SER A 358 3.32 -14.85 10.90
CA SER A 358 2.38 -15.54 11.76
C SER A 358 1.29 -14.58 12.21
N ALA A 359 0.21 -14.50 11.43
CA ALA A 359 -0.93 -13.66 11.77
C ALA A 359 -1.59 -14.09 13.09
N ARG A 360 -1.53 -15.39 13.42
CA ARG A 360 -2.08 -15.92 14.67
C ARG A 360 -1.33 -15.39 15.88
N LEU A 361 0.00 -15.44 15.87
CA LEU A 361 0.83 -14.91 16.96
C LEU A 361 0.60 -13.42 17.15
N ALA A 362 0.65 -12.64 16.06
CA ALA A 362 0.41 -11.19 16.11
C ALA A 362 -0.96 -10.84 16.71
N LEU A 363 -2.02 -11.53 16.27
CA LEU A 363 -3.36 -11.34 16.82
C LEU A 363 -3.42 -11.62 18.33
N LEU A 364 -2.80 -12.72 18.78
CA LEU A 364 -2.81 -13.09 20.20
C LEU A 364 -2.03 -12.09 21.06
N ILE A 365 -0.88 -11.61 20.59
CA ILE A 365 -0.13 -10.56 21.29
C ILE A 365 -0.98 -9.30 21.40
N ARG A 366 -1.65 -8.88 20.33
CA ARG A 366 -2.49 -7.68 20.31
C ARG A 366 -3.72 -7.80 21.20
N LYS A 367 -4.37 -8.95 21.23
CA LYS A 367 -5.45 -9.27 22.18
C LYS A 367 -4.97 -9.15 23.62
N GLN A 368 -3.77 -9.64 23.93
CA GLN A 368 -3.19 -9.51 25.27
C GLN A 368 -2.87 -8.06 25.63
N GLN A 369 -2.28 -7.30 24.69
CA GLN A 369 -1.99 -5.88 24.87
C GLN A 369 -3.26 -5.01 25.05
N GLY A 370 -4.39 -5.45 24.45
CA GLY A 370 -5.71 -4.85 24.60
C GLY A 370 -6.50 -5.34 25.80
N ASP A 371 -5.89 -6.09 26.74
CA ASP A 371 -6.53 -6.66 27.94
C ASP A 371 -7.72 -7.60 27.61
N GLU A 372 -7.78 -8.18 26.41
CA GLU A 372 -8.80 -9.16 26.05
C GLU A 372 -8.60 -10.48 26.78
N ILE A 373 -9.71 -11.14 27.14
CA ILE A 373 -9.66 -12.43 27.85
C ILE A 373 -9.31 -13.54 26.87
N LEU A 374 -8.08 -14.06 26.98
CA LEU A 374 -7.63 -15.19 26.17
C LEU A 374 -8.16 -16.52 26.72
N SER A 375 -8.61 -17.40 25.81
CA SER A 375 -8.95 -18.78 26.11
C SER A 375 -7.73 -19.59 26.57
N ARG A 376 -7.97 -20.78 27.13
CA ARG A 376 -6.86 -21.68 27.54
C ARG A 376 -5.94 -22.04 26.36
N LYS A 377 -6.53 -22.26 25.18
CA LYS A 377 -5.77 -22.60 23.96
C LYS A 377 -4.92 -21.40 23.50
N GLU A 378 -5.51 -20.21 23.48
CA GLU A 378 -4.82 -18.98 23.07
C GLU A 378 -3.64 -18.66 23.98
N ARG A 379 -3.80 -18.85 25.32
CA ARG A 379 -2.67 -18.71 26.25
C ARG A 379 -1.58 -19.74 26.03
N ALA A 380 -1.93 -20.96 25.62
CA ALA A 380 -0.94 -21.97 25.27
C ALA A 380 -0.22 -21.61 23.97
N ASP A 381 -0.94 -21.15 22.93
CA ASP A 381 -0.37 -20.68 21.67
C ASP A 381 0.56 -19.45 21.88
N LEU A 382 0.26 -18.59 22.86
CA LEU A 382 1.05 -17.41 23.19
C LEU A 382 2.33 -17.74 24.00
N SER A 383 2.44 -18.94 24.57
CA SER A 383 3.62 -19.32 25.37
C SER A 383 4.94 -19.33 24.59
N VAL A 384 4.89 -19.35 23.26
CA VAL A 384 6.04 -19.32 22.37
C VAL A 384 6.61 -17.91 22.11
N VAL A 385 6.01 -16.85 22.68
CA VAL A 385 6.44 -15.46 22.45
C VAL A 385 7.91 -15.26 22.74
N LYS A 386 8.42 -15.91 23.80
CA LYS A 386 9.82 -15.81 24.16
C LYS A 386 10.76 -16.47 23.13
N ASP A 387 10.31 -17.54 22.49
CA ASP A 387 11.10 -18.21 21.44
C ASP A 387 11.30 -17.28 20.25
N TYR A 388 10.29 -16.45 19.92
CA TYR A 388 10.41 -15.43 18.86
C TYR A 388 11.43 -14.32 19.16
N VAL A 389 11.79 -14.10 20.41
CA VAL A 389 12.86 -13.16 20.80
C VAL A 389 14.22 -13.86 20.85
N ASP A 390 14.26 -15.08 21.36
CA ASP A 390 15.51 -15.79 21.62
C ASP A 390 16.06 -16.52 20.37
N GLU A 391 15.21 -16.86 19.38
CA GLU A 391 15.57 -17.66 18.21
C GLU A 391 15.58 -16.85 16.91
N PRO A 392 16.75 -16.50 16.34
CA PRO A 392 16.83 -15.70 15.11
C PRO A 392 16.11 -16.31 13.90
N LEU A 393 15.88 -17.62 13.87
CA LEU A 393 15.14 -18.30 12.80
C LEU A 393 13.67 -17.90 12.77
N LEU A 394 13.12 -17.39 13.87
CA LEU A 394 11.75 -16.90 13.99
C LEU A 394 11.61 -15.39 13.75
N HIS A 395 12.70 -14.70 13.37
CA HIS A 395 12.68 -13.28 13.02
C HIS A 395 12.25 -13.10 11.56
N TYR A 396 10.94 -13.10 11.32
CA TYR A 396 10.38 -13.14 9.95
C TYR A 396 10.68 -11.89 9.14
N GLU A 397 10.89 -10.73 9.78
CA GLU A 397 11.28 -9.49 9.12
C GLU A 397 12.64 -9.59 8.41
N ASP A 398 13.56 -10.42 8.89
CA ASP A 398 14.87 -10.60 8.27
C ASP A 398 14.81 -11.33 6.92
N TYR A 399 13.75 -12.11 6.70
CA TYR A 399 13.50 -12.87 5.46
C TYR A 399 12.61 -12.13 4.46
N ALA A 400 11.97 -11.02 4.90
CA ALA A 400 11.05 -10.27 4.07
C ALA A 400 11.77 -9.45 2.99
N THR A 401 11.11 -9.28 1.84
CA THR A 401 11.58 -8.38 0.78
C THR A 401 11.22 -6.95 1.17
N LEU A 402 12.20 -6.18 1.64
CA LEU A 402 12.01 -4.84 2.21
C LEU A 402 12.91 -3.81 1.54
N THR A 403 12.41 -2.56 1.51
CA THR A 403 13.27 -1.40 1.24
C THR A 403 14.25 -1.17 2.40
N PRO A 404 15.42 -0.55 2.14
CA PRO A 404 16.38 -0.23 3.21
C PRO A 404 15.76 0.59 4.34
N ALA A 405 14.88 1.55 4.03
CA ALA A 405 14.23 2.39 5.02
C ALA A 405 13.37 1.61 6.00
N ILE A 406 12.49 0.73 5.49
CA ILE A 406 11.66 -0.14 6.35
C ILE A 406 12.55 -1.04 7.20
N LYS A 407 13.57 -1.64 6.59
CA LYS A 407 14.51 -2.52 7.30
C LYS A 407 15.22 -1.82 8.45
N ASP A 408 15.73 -0.62 8.22
CA ASP A 408 16.41 0.17 9.25
C ASP A 408 15.43 0.62 10.35
N TYR A 409 14.21 1.01 9.98
CA TYR A 409 13.15 1.38 10.92
C TYR A 409 12.79 0.20 11.85
N LEU A 410 12.49 -0.97 11.29
CA LEU A 410 12.11 -2.15 12.08
C LEU A 410 13.27 -2.60 12.98
N LYS A 411 14.50 -2.62 12.48
CA LYS A 411 15.68 -2.95 13.28
C LYS A 411 15.88 -2.01 14.46
N LYS A 412 15.66 -0.71 14.25
CA LYS A 412 15.70 0.28 15.34
C LYS A 412 14.65 -0.02 16.40
N ARG A 413 13.40 -0.33 15.97
CA ARG A 413 12.30 -0.68 16.88
C ARG A 413 12.58 -1.94 17.68
N VAL A 414 13.10 -2.99 17.04
CA VAL A 414 13.54 -4.23 17.72
C VAL A 414 14.57 -3.89 18.80
N CYS A 415 15.62 -3.11 18.47
CA CYS A 415 16.64 -2.71 19.45
C CYS A 415 16.05 -1.91 20.63
N GLU A 416 15.08 -1.02 20.37
CA GLU A 416 14.40 -0.23 21.41
C GLU A 416 13.57 -1.10 22.35
N TYR A 417 12.78 -2.06 21.82
CA TYR A 417 11.97 -2.99 22.61
C TYR A 417 12.84 -3.94 23.42
N HIS A 418 13.89 -4.48 22.80
CA HIS A 418 14.85 -5.32 23.48
C HIS A 418 15.51 -4.60 24.69
N ALA A 419 15.94 -3.35 24.49
CA ALA A 419 16.55 -2.54 25.55
C ALA A 419 15.58 -2.24 26.71
N ARG A 420 14.26 -2.22 26.46
CA ARG A 420 13.23 -2.01 27.47
C ARG A 420 12.67 -3.31 28.05
N ASN A 421 13.12 -4.46 27.55
CA ASN A 421 12.60 -5.80 27.89
C ASN A 421 11.08 -5.92 27.61
N GLU A 422 10.63 -5.32 26.50
CA GLU A 422 9.24 -5.38 26.02
C GLU A 422 9.07 -6.58 25.09
N ILE A 423 9.10 -7.79 25.68
CA ILE A 423 9.18 -9.08 24.96
C ILE A 423 8.03 -9.25 23.95
N GLU A 424 6.78 -8.92 24.32
CA GLU A 424 5.64 -9.03 23.42
C GLU A 424 5.75 -8.07 22.23
N SER A 425 6.20 -6.85 22.46
CA SER A 425 6.36 -5.86 21.38
C SER A 425 7.49 -6.24 20.41
N GLU A 426 8.56 -6.82 20.93
CA GLU A 426 9.65 -7.35 20.12
C GLU A 426 9.19 -8.55 19.29
N ALA A 427 8.59 -9.57 19.91
CA ALA A 427 8.04 -10.75 19.24
C ALA A 427 6.94 -10.38 18.21
N LEU A 428 6.19 -9.32 18.45
CA LEU A 428 5.21 -8.82 17.47
C LEU A 428 5.90 -8.40 16.17
N ILE A 429 7.06 -7.70 16.22
CA ILE A 429 7.81 -7.38 14.99
C ILE A 429 8.25 -8.67 14.30
N HIS A 430 8.80 -9.62 15.06
CA HIS A 430 9.27 -10.90 14.54
C HIS A 430 8.14 -11.74 13.93
N SER A 431 6.87 -11.51 14.30
CA SER A 431 5.72 -12.16 13.66
C SER A 431 5.53 -11.81 12.17
N GLY A 432 6.21 -10.78 11.66
CA GLY A 432 6.12 -10.28 10.29
C GLY A 432 4.86 -9.43 10.00
N ILE A 433 3.90 -9.30 10.90
CA ILE A 433 2.70 -8.48 10.68
C ILE A 433 3.03 -6.98 10.65
N PRO A 434 3.82 -6.40 11.57
CA PRO A 434 4.27 -5.02 11.45
C PRO A 434 5.03 -4.72 10.16
N VAL A 435 5.68 -5.74 9.56
CA VAL A 435 6.30 -5.61 8.23
C VAL A 435 5.26 -5.33 7.16
N VAL A 436 4.14 -6.08 7.17
CA VAL A 436 3.03 -5.87 6.23
C VAL A 436 2.46 -4.46 6.38
N GLU A 437 2.31 -3.98 7.61
CA GLU A 437 1.81 -2.64 7.93
C GLU A 437 2.72 -1.53 7.38
N GLU A 438 4.02 -1.64 7.60
CA GLU A 438 4.99 -0.65 7.10
C GLU A 438 5.08 -0.65 5.57
N VAL A 439 4.98 -1.81 4.91
CA VAL A 439 4.95 -1.88 3.44
C VAL A 439 3.67 -1.25 2.87
N ILE A 440 2.52 -1.43 3.53
CA ILE A 440 1.28 -0.74 3.15
C ILE A 440 1.44 0.78 3.31
N LYS A 441 1.96 1.25 4.46
CA LYS A 441 2.21 2.68 4.71
C LYS A 441 3.14 3.28 3.66
N GLU A 442 4.26 2.60 3.38
CA GLU A 442 5.19 3.06 2.33
C GLU A 442 4.50 3.23 0.98
N TYR A 443 3.67 2.27 0.57
CA TYR A 443 2.91 2.36 -0.68
C TYR A 443 1.93 3.55 -0.66
N VAL A 444 1.21 3.73 0.44
CA VAL A 444 0.25 4.83 0.60
C VAL A 444 0.96 6.18 0.49
N GLU A 445 2.06 6.38 1.20
CA GLU A 445 2.83 7.62 1.17
C GLU A 445 3.47 7.88 -0.20
N LYS A 446 3.97 6.84 -0.84
CA LYS A 446 4.73 6.93 -2.07
C LYS A 446 3.85 7.16 -3.29
N TYR A 447 2.72 6.48 -3.37
CA TYR A 447 1.87 6.43 -4.55
C TYR A 447 0.45 6.95 -4.32
N ALA A 448 -0.26 6.39 -3.33
CA ALA A 448 -1.69 6.65 -3.15
C ALA A 448 -1.97 8.11 -2.78
N TYR A 449 -1.20 8.64 -1.86
CA TYR A 449 -1.35 10.02 -1.39
C TYR A 449 -1.02 11.06 -2.47
N PRO A 450 0.11 10.99 -3.20
CA PRO A 450 0.36 11.87 -4.34
C PRO A 450 -0.67 11.76 -5.44
N MET A 451 -1.16 10.55 -5.75
CA MET A 451 -2.24 10.37 -6.74
C MET A 451 -3.50 11.11 -6.34
N LYS A 452 -3.91 10.94 -5.10
CA LYS A 452 -5.11 11.60 -4.55
C LYS A 452 -5.01 13.13 -4.68
N ILE A 453 -3.87 13.72 -4.32
CA ILE A 453 -3.63 15.15 -4.46
C ILE A 453 -3.67 15.57 -5.94
N LYS A 454 -3.04 14.79 -6.82
CA LYS A 454 -3.07 15.04 -8.26
C LYS A 454 -4.48 15.05 -8.82
N ASP A 455 -5.30 14.06 -8.45
CA ASP A 455 -6.68 13.95 -8.90
C ASP A 455 -7.50 15.16 -8.41
N SER A 456 -7.36 15.57 -7.14
CA SER A 456 -7.97 16.79 -6.58
C SER A 456 -7.61 18.02 -7.38
N VAL A 457 -6.32 18.23 -7.60
CA VAL A 457 -5.81 19.41 -8.31
C VAL A 457 -6.32 19.39 -9.76
N THR A 458 -6.38 18.23 -10.39
CA THR A 458 -6.85 18.08 -11.77
C THR A 458 -8.33 18.40 -11.87
N ASP A 459 -9.15 17.90 -10.95
CA ASP A 459 -10.60 18.18 -10.93
C ASP A 459 -10.89 19.66 -10.65
N ILE A 460 -10.18 20.25 -9.68
CA ILE A 460 -10.28 21.70 -9.42
C ILE A 460 -9.88 22.51 -10.67
N ILE A 461 -8.78 22.18 -11.33
CA ILE A 461 -8.34 22.87 -12.55
C ILE A 461 -9.39 22.73 -13.65
N LYS A 462 -9.96 21.52 -13.84
CA LYS A 462 -11.02 21.27 -14.83
C LYS A 462 -12.23 22.18 -14.58
N ILE A 463 -12.75 22.21 -13.36
CA ILE A 463 -13.88 23.06 -12.96
C ILE A 463 -13.55 24.54 -13.21
N LEU A 464 -12.35 25.00 -12.82
CA LEU A 464 -11.93 26.39 -13.03
C LEU A 464 -11.75 26.75 -14.52
N GLU A 465 -11.37 25.81 -15.37
CA GLU A 465 -11.27 26.00 -16.83
C GLU A 465 -12.66 26.07 -17.46
N GLU A 466 -13.58 25.19 -17.08
CA GLU A 466 -14.96 25.18 -17.57
C GLU A 466 -15.72 26.45 -17.18
N LEU A 467 -15.43 26.97 -15.99
CA LEU A 467 -16.05 28.22 -15.50
C LEU A 467 -15.28 29.49 -15.89
N ASP A 468 -14.23 29.40 -16.69
CA ASP A 468 -13.30 30.50 -17.09
C ASP A 468 -12.67 31.26 -15.91
N MET A 469 -12.50 30.57 -14.78
CA MET A 469 -12.06 31.17 -13.51
C MET A 469 -10.57 30.94 -13.18
N LYS A 470 -9.85 30.25 -14.02
CA LYS A 470 -8.42 29.88 -13.79
C LYS A 470 -7.55 31.09 -13.42
N ASN A 471 -7.77 32.25 -14.07
CA ASN A 471 -7.02 33.46 -13.80
C ASN A 471 -7.32 34.07 -12.42
N ALA A 472 -8.55 33.93 -11.91
CA ALA A 472 -8.93 34.39 -10.59
C ALA A 472 -8.30 33.52 -9.49
N PHE A 473 -8.27 32.22 -9.67
CA PHE A 473 -7.66 31.24 -8.76
C PHE A 473 -6.12 31.40 -8.67
N VAL A 474 -5.44 31.54 -9.82
CA VAL A 474 -3.99 31.78 -9.86
C VAL A 474 -3.62 33.10 -9.18
N LYS A 475 -4.43 34.17 -9.33
CA LYS A 475 -4.23 35.44 -8.62
C LYS A 475 -4.42 35.30 -7.11
N GLN A 476 -5.30 34.45 -6.66
CA GLN A 476 -5.50 34.19 -5.23
C GLN A 476 -4.30 33.48 -4.64
N ILE A 477 -3.84 32.36 -5.28
CA ILE A 477 -2.62 31.67 -4.86
C ILE A 477 -1.40 32.60 -4.78
N ALA A 478 -1.24 33.50 -5.78
CA ALA A 478 -0.12 34.44 -5.80
C ALA A 478 -0.19 35.55 -4.74
N LYS A 479 -1.32 35.75 -4.07
CA LYS A 479 -1.44 36.70 -2.94
C LYS A 479 -1.07 36.07 -1.61
N ASP A 480 -1.18 34.75 -1.51
CA ASP A 480 -1.05 33.99 -0.25
C ASP A 480 0.31 33.25 -0.16
N SER A 481 1.14 33.36 -1.20
CA SER A 481 2.54 32.92 -1.26
C SER A 481 3.50 34.11 -1.12
#